data_97ceb2c7a1a22fb63df73955bd2bf3ae
#
_entry.id   97ceb2c7a1a22fb63df73955bd2bf3ae
#
_cell.length_a   1.000
_cell.length_b   1.000
_cell.length_c   1.000
_cell.angle_alpha   90.00
_cell.angle_beta   90.00
_cell.angle_gamma   90.00
#
_symmetry.space_group_name_H-M   'P 1'
#
loop_
_entity.id
_entity.type
_entity.pdbx_description
1 polymer ?
#
loop_
_entity_poly.entity_id
_entity_poly.type
_entity_poly.pdbx_seq_one_letter_code
_entity_poly.pdbx_strand_id
1 'polypeptide(L)'
;MSLKHAILAMLSALVLHAAPAAAQDPPLRVVASFSILADLASQIGGDRVTVQSLVGRDADAHVYEPRPADVVAVANAHLLLTNGLGFEGWMDRLVESSAFKGRWVVAAADIKPLQSGSDDDPHAWQDPRIVIRYVNRISATLAALRPADAALFAVNAERYRRQLLALDADIRRAVESLPPARRRFVTSHDAFGYFARAYGFTILAPQGWSTDDEASAKDVAALIRQLRDGQVHGVFIENITDPRLVQQIAAEGGARVGGRLYSDALAQPGAPAGTYLGMMRHNLDTLMAALLAP
;
A
#
# COMPACT_ATOMS: atom_id res chain seq x y z
N MET A 1 -0.19 72.36 -53.30
CA MET A 1 -1.10 71.22 -53.51
C MET A 1 -0.79 70.18 -52.45
N SER A 2 -1.79 69.83 -51.71
CA SER A 2 -1.84 69.17 -50.40
C SER A 2 -1.42 67.72 -50.43
N LEU A 3 -0.43 67.37 -49.58
CA LEU A 3 -0.01 66.00 -49.25
C LEU A 3 -0.88 65.51 -48.10
N LYS A 4 -2.07 65.14 -48.43
CA LYS A 4 -3.01 64.50 -47.50
C LYS A 4 -3.67 63.35 -48.22
N HIS A 5 -3.61 62.16 -47.65
CA HIS A 5 -4.26 60.88 -48.01
C HIS A 5 -3.25 59.81 -48.46
N ALA A 6 -2.70 59.08 -47.50
CA ALA A 6 -2.42 57.66 -47.58
C ALA A 6 -1.80 57.17 -46.26
N ILE A 7 -2.51 57.22 -45.13
CA ILE A 7 -2.27 56.33 -43.99
C ILE A 7 -3.56 55.56 -43.78
N LEU A 8 -3.81 54.63 -44.65
CA LEU A 8 -4.86 53.63 -44.38
C LEU A 8 -4.17 52.51 -43.63
N ALA A 9 -4.37 52.59 -42.32
CA ALA A 9 -3.84 51.62 -41.36
C ALA A 9 -4.31 50.22 -41.71
N MET A 10 -3.37 49.34 -42.02
CA MET A 10 -3.57 47.90 -42.11
C MET A 10 -3.62 47.38 -40.67
N LEU A 11 -4.77 47.48 -40.00
CA LEU A 11 -5.09 46.74 -38.78
C LEU A 11 -5.38 45.30 -39.18
N SER A 12 -4.31 44.50 -39.29
CA SER A 12 -4.43 43.05 -39.33
C SER A 12 -4.93 42.61 -37.97
N ALA A 13 -6.22 42.37 -37.85
CA ALA A 13 -6.81 41.71 -36.67
C ALA A 13 -6.24 40.32 -36.59
N LEU A 14 -5.26 40.12 -35.70
CA LEU A 14 -4.79 38.82 -35.28
C LEU A 14 -5.92 38.16 -34.48
N VAL A 15 -6.81 37.47 -35.19
CA VAL A 15 -7.84 36.62 -34.53
C VAL A 15 -7.09 35.46 -33.93
N LEU A 16 -6.72 35.56 -32.62
CA LEU A 16 -6.31 34.42 -31.85
C LEU A 16 -7.53 33.46 -31.84
N HIS A 17 -7.47 32.44 -32.68
CA HIS A 17 -8.34 31.30 -32.57
C HIS A 17 -7.92 30.58 -31.28
N ALA A 18 -8.59 30.87 -30.16
CA ALA A 18 -8.55 30.03 -29.01
C ALA A 18 -9.12 28.66 -29.47
N ALA A 19 -8.22 27.69 -29.70
CA ALA A 19 -8.66 26.33 -29.93
C ALA A 19 -9.56 25.93 -28.75
N PRO A 20 -10.76 25.39 -29.00
CA PRO A 20 -11.59 24.92 -27.91
C PRO A 20 -10.76 23.97 -27.05
N ALA A 21 -10.64 24.25 -25.75
CA ALA A 21 -10.05 23.31 -24.83
C ALA A 21 -10.83 22.02 -25.01
N ALA A 22 -10.18 20.99 -25.54
CA ALA A 22 -10.80 19.68 -25.69
C ALA A 22 -11.29 19.28 -24.31
N ALA A 23 -12.59 19.04 -24.18
CA ALA A 23 -13.17 18.58 -22.93
C ALA A 23 -12.41 17.32 -22.53
N GLN A 24 -11.76 17.36 -21.37
CA GLN A 24 -11.01 16.21 -20.90
C GLN A 24 -12.00 15.09 -20.59
N ASP A 25 -11.67 13.87 -21.02
CA ASP A 25 -12.46 12.69 -20.66
C ASP A 25 -12.61 12.58 -19.14
N PRO A 26 -13.77 12.13 -18.64
CA PRO A 26 -13.96 11.93 -17.21
C PRO A 26 -12.93 10.96 -16.64
N PRO A 27 -12.50 11.12 -15.37
CA PRO A 27 -11.51 10.25 -14.76
C PRO A 27 -11.85 8.76 -14.86
N LEU A 28 -10.84 7.89 -15.02
CA LEU A 28 -11.04 6.44 -14.95
C LEU A 28 -11.48 6.06 -13.54
N ARG A 29 -12.57 5.31 -13.42
CA ARG A 29 -13.00 4.75 -12.13
C ARG A 29 -12.18 3.50 -11.83
N VAL A 30 -11.38 3.59 -10.75
CA VAL A 30 -10.53 2.51 -10.26
C VAL A 30 -11.10 2.06 -8.91
N VAL A 31 -11.32 0.76 -8.77
CA VAL A 31 -11.62 0.13 -7.48
C VAL A 31 -10.40 -0.68 -7.08
N ALA A 32 -9.90 -0.44 -5.88
CA ALA A 32 -8.82 -1.21 -5.27
C ALA A 32 -9.37 -2.03 -4.09
N SER A 33 -8.84 -3.23 -3.88
CA SER A 33 -9.28 -4.09 -2.79
C SER A 33 -9.06 -3.46 -1.43
N PHE A 34 -7.91 -2.80 -1.22
CA PHE A 34 -7.55 -2.20 0.07
C PHE A 34 -6.78 -0.88 -0.09
N SER A 35 -6.62 -0.17 1.02
CA SER A 35 -6.17 1.23 1.04
C SER A 35 -4.76 1.46 0.49
N ILE A 36 -3.85 0.50 0.62
CA ILE A 36 -2.48 0.60 0.08
C ILE A 36 -2.52 0.62 -1.45
N LEU A 37 -3.24 -0.31 -2.10
CA LEU A 37 -3.39 -0.30 -3.56
C LEU A 37 -4.13 0.95 -4.05
N ALA A 38 -5.10 1.44 -3.27
CA ALA A 38 -5.81 2.67 -3.60
C ALA A 38 -4.87 3.89 -3.61
N ASP A 39 -3.94 3.99 -2.64
CA ASP A 39 -2.93 5.04 -2.63
C ASP A 39 -2.01 4.92 -3.84
N LEU A 40 -1.46 3.73 -4.13
CA LEU A 40 -0.59 3.51 -5.28
C LEU A 40 -1.27 3.91 -6.60
N ALA A 41 -2.53 3.50 -6.80
CA ALA A 41 -3.30 3.87 -7.98
C ALA A 41 -3.51 5.39 -8.08
N SER A 42 -3.78 6.06 -6.96
CA SER A 42 -3.96 7.51 -6.88
C SER A 42 -2.66 8.26 -7.19
N GLN A 43 -1.52 7.79 -6.67
CA GLN A 43 -0.20 8.39 -6.90
C GLN A 43 0.22 8.33 -8.37
N ILE A 44 -0.16 7.27 -9.07
CA ILE A 44 0.19 7.06 -10.48
C ILE A 44 -0.82 7.73 -11.40
N GLY A 45 -2.11 7.59 -11.10
CA GLY A 45 -3.20 8.11 -11.93
C GLY A 45 -3.40 9.61 -11.83
N GLY A 46 -3.07 10.22 -10.67
CA GLY A 46 -3.28 11.65 -10.42
C GLY A 46 -4.75 12.03 -10.60
N ASP A 47 -5.00 13.16 -11.25
CA ASP A 47 -6.34 13.68 -11.56
C ASP A 47 -7.07 12.92 -12.68
N ARG A 48 -6.41 11.96 -13.33
CA ARG A 48 -6.99 11.13 -14.40
C ARG A 48 -7.72 9.90 -13.89
N VAL A 49 -7.70 9.65 -12.59
CA VAL A 49 -8.40 8.53 -11.95
C VAL A 49 -9.24 9.02 -10.76
N THR A 50 -10.35 8.33 -10.53
CA THR A 50 -11.07 8.38 -9.25
C THR A 50 -10.93 7.01 -8.63
N VAL A 51 -10.32 6.94 -7.45
CA VAL A 51 -10.00 5.67 -6.80
C VAL A 51 -10.89 5.46 -5.58
N GLN A 52 -11.52 4.29 -5.51
CA GLN A 52 -12.26 3.82 -4.35
C GLN A 52 -11.55 2.58 -3.78
N SER A 53 -11.35 2.54 -2.46
CA SER A 53 -10.94 1.34 -1.74
C SER A 53 -12.18 0.60 -1.25
N LEU A 54 -12.25 -0.73 -1.45
CA LEU A 54 -13.31 -1.57 -0.88
C LEU A 54 -13.12 -1.68 0.62
N VAL A 55 -11.96 -2.17 1.04
CA VAL A 55 -11.59 -2.17 2.44
C VAL A 55 -11.01 -0.81 2.81
N GLY A 56 -11.56 -0.24 3.87
CA GLY A 56 -11.21 1.10 4.33
C GLY A 56 -9.83 1.17 4.99
N ARG A 57 -9.51 2.38 5.45
CA ARG A 57 -8.34 2.65 6.27
C ARG A 57 -8.54 2.09 7.68
N ASP A 58 -7.45 1.63 8.29
CA ASP A 58 -7.46 0.99 9.62
C ASP A 58 -8.44 -0.22 9.69
N ALA A 59 -8.75 -0.85 8.55
CA ALA A 59 -9.66 -1.99 8.46
C ALA A 59 -8.93 -3.21 7.91
N ASP A 60 -9.36 -4.37 8.38
CA ASP A 60 -8.79 -5.66 8.04
C ASP A 60 -9.37 -6.18 6.72
N ALA A 61 -8.49 -6.51 5.77
CA ALA A 61 -8.87 -7.01 4.46
C ALA A 61 -8.98 -8.54 4.40
N HIS A 62 -8.37 -9.27 5.32
CA HIS A 62 -8.44 -10.73 5.35
C HIS A 62 -9.87 -11.22 5.63
N VAL A 63 -10.54 -10.58 6.58
CA VAL A 63 -11.87 -10.96 7.07
C VAL A 63 -12.98 -10.03 6.57
N TYR A 64 -12.73 -9.31 5.48
CA TYR A 64 -13.70 -8.37 4.93
C TYR A 64 -14.92 -9.07 4.33
N GLU A 65 -16.10 -8.59 4.67
CA GLU A 65 -17.37 -9.01 4.07
C GLU A 65 -17.87 -7.93 3.10
N PRO A 66 -17.91 -8.20 1.77
CA PRO A 66 -18.40 -7.25 0.78
C PRO A 66 -19.85 -6.86 1.00
N ARG A 67 -20.13 -5.56 0.85
CA ARG A 67 -21.47 -4.97 1.00
C ARG A 67 -22.12 -4.77 -0.37
N PRO A 68 -23.45 -4.61 -0.46
CA PRO A 68 -24.13 -4.31 -1.72
C PRO A 68 -23.56 -3.11 -2.48
N ALA A 69 -23.07 -2.10 -1.77
CA ALA A 69 -22.42 -0.93 -2.38
C ALA A 69 -21.12 -1.30 -3.10
N ASP A 70 -20.41 -2.31 -2.64
CA ASP A 70 -19.15 -2.77 -3.23
C ASP A 70 -19.41 -3.50 -4.56
N VAL A 71 -20.51 -4.27 -4.64
CA VAL A 71 -20.99 -4.88 -5.89
C VAL A 71 -21.23 -3.79 -6.96
N VAL A 72 -21.91 -2.71 -6.58
CA VAL A 72 -22.19 -1.58 -7.48
C VAL A 72 -20.89 -0.86 -7.87
N ALA A 73 -19.98 -0.65 -6.94
CA ALA A 73 -18.69 -0.01 -7.20
C ALA A 73 -17.86 -0.81 -8.21
N VAL A 74 -17.74 -2.13 -7.99
CA VAL A 74 -16.99 -3.04 -8.89
C VAL A 74 -17.66 -3.10 -10.26
N ALA A 75 -18.99 -3.27 -10.33
CA ALA A 75 -19.73 -3.30 -11.60
C ALA A 75 -19.46 -2.07 -12.49
N ASN A 76 -19.28 -0.90 -11.88
CA ASN A 76 -19.07 0.37 -12.57
C ASN A 76 -17.59 0.73 -12.78
N ALA A 77 -16.65 -0.04 -12.28
CA ALA A 77 -15.24 0.25 -12.39
C ALA A 77 -14.70 0.00 -13.81
N HIS A 78 -13.76 0.85 -14.27
CA HIS A 78 -12.97 0.57 -15.45
C HIS A 78 -11.78 -0.36 -15.14
N LEU A 79 -11.27 -0.27 -13.91
CA LEU A 79 -10.16 -1.05 -13.41
C LEU A 79 -10.46 -1.54 -11.99
N LEU A 80 -10.32 -2.85 -11.77
CA LEU A 80 -10.27 -3.48 -10.46
C LEU A 80 -8.83 -3.90 -10.18
N LEU A 81 -8.28 -3.44 -9.04
CA LEU A 81 -6.94 -3.78 -8.55
C LEU A 81 -7.06 -4.64 -7.30
N THR A 82 -6.43 -5.79 -7.31
CA THR A 82 -6.29 -6.70 -6.17
C THR A 82 -4.81 -7.00 -5.92
N ASN A 83 -4.49 -7.42 -4.69
CA ASN A 83 -3.14 -7.87 -4.38
C ASN A 83 -2.85 -9.24 -5.01
N GLY A 84 -3.75 -10.20 -4.78
CA GLY A 84 -3.53 -11.61 -5.08
C GLY A 84 -2.80 -12.35 -3.96
N LEU A 85 -2.18 -13.48 -4.26
CA LEU A 85 -1.51 -14.36 -3.30
C LEU A 85 -2.42 -14.82 -2.15
N GLY A 86 -3.73 -14.94 -2.42
CA GLY A 86 -4.70 -15.37 -1.40
C GLY A 86 -5.18 -14.28 -0.44
N PHE A 87 -4.70 -13.04 -0.55
CA PHE A 87 -5.03 -11.95 0.39
C PHE A 87 -6.54 -11.64 0.45
N GLU A 88 -7.19 -11.60 -0.71
CA GLU A 88 -8.62 -11.27 -0.81
C GLU A 88 -9.45 -12.53 -1.10
N GLY A 89 -9.59 -13.43 -0.14
CA GLY A 89 -10.35 -14.68 -0.31
C GLY A 89 -11.84 -14.50 -0.68
N TRP A 90 -12.37 -13.29 -0.49
CA TRP A 90 -13.74 -12.89 -0.81
C TRP A 90 -13.91 -12.31 -2.23
N MET A 91 -12.83 -12.00 -2.95
CA MET A 91 -12.87 -11.20 -4.19
C MET A 91 -13.55 -11.90 -5.35
N ASP A 92 -13.30 -13.18 -5.58
CA ASP A 92 -13.88 -13.92 -6.72
C ASP A 92 -15.41 -13.89 -6.67
N ARG A 93 -15.99 -14.10 -5.48
CA ARG A 93 -17.45 -14.05 -5.28
C ARG A 93 -18.01 -12.65 -5.52
N LEU A 94 -17.26 -11.60 -5.12
CA LEU A 94 -17.67 -10.21 -5.37
C LEU A 94 -17.66 -9.90 -6.87
N VAL A 95 -16.62 -10.30 -7.59
CA VAL A 95 -16.50 -10.09 -9.04
C VAL A 95 -17.61 -10.81 -9.79
N GLU A 96 -17.89 -12.06 -9.44
CA GLU A 96 -18.97 -12.84 -10.03
C GLU A 96 -20.33 -12.15 -9.81
N SER A 97 -20.65 -11.77 -8.59
CA SER A 97 -21.93 -11.12 -8.25
C SER A 97 -22.08 -9.72 -8.84
N SER A 98 -20.98 -9.02 -9.11
CA SER A 98 -21.02 -7.67 -9.72
C SER A 98 -21.21 -7.68 -11.22
N ALA A 99 -21.09 -8.83 -11.89
CA ALA A 99 -21.05 -8.95 -13.36
C ALA A 99 -20.00 -7.99 -14.00
N PHE A 100 -18.89 -7.80 -13.35
CA PHE A 100 -17.82 -6.88 -13.74
C PHE A 100 -17.35 -7.10 -15.18
N LYS A 101 -17.16 -6.00 -15.93
CA LYS A 101 -16.75 -6.02 -17.35
C LYS A 101 -15.46 -5.23 -17.60
N GLY A 102 -14.93 -4.56 -16.59
CA GLY A 102 -13.72 -3.79 -16.70
C GLY A 102 -12.45 -4.64 -16.73
N ARG A 103 -11.32 -4.01 -16.55
CA ARG A 103 -10.02 -4.69 -16.45
C ARG A 103 -9.74 -5.11 -15.02
N TRP A 104 -9.57 -6.41 -14.76
CA TRP A 104 -9.10 -6.91 -13.48
C TRP A 104 -7.58 -7.13 -13.53
N VAL A 105 -6.86 -6.58 -12.54
CA VAL A 105 -5.40 -6.67 -12.45
C VAL A 105 -5.01 -7.09 -11.03
N VAL A 106 -4.24 -8.16 -10.96
CA VAL A 106 -3.60 -8.64 -9.73
C VAL A 106 -2.22 -8.01 -9.63
N ALA A 107 -1.99 -7.20 -8.61
CA ALA A 107 -0.76 -6.41 -8.45
C ALA A 107 0.48 -7.30 -8.25
N ALA A 108 0.36 -8.39 -7.51
CA ALA A 108 1.43 -9.34 -7.20
C ALA A 108 1.57 -10.50 -8.20
N ALA A 109 0.88 -10.50 -9.36
CA ALA A 109 0.80 -11.66 -10.25
C ALA A 109 2.14 -12.25 -10.72
N ASP A 110 3.20 -11.45 -10.76
CA ASP A 110 4.55 -11.88 -11.15
C ASP A 110 5.55 -11.93 -9.98
N ILE A 111 5.06 -11.80 -8.76
CA ILE A 111 5.88 -11.93 -7.55
C ILE A 111 6.00 -13.41 -7.19
N LYS A 112 7.23 -13.87 -7.00
CA LYS A 112 7.45 -15.17 -6.38
C LYS A 112 7.20 -15.01 -4.87
N PRO A 113 6.17 -15.66 -4.32
CA PRO A 113 5.83 -15.47 -2.91
C PRO A 113 6.87 -16.06 -1.96
N LEU A 114 6.89 -15.56 -0.74
CA LEU A 114 7.42 -16.31 0.40
C LEU A 114 6.42 -17.40 0.74
N GLN A 115 6.92 -18.56 1.20
CA GLN A 115 6.08 -19.71 1.48
C GLN A 115 6.34 -20.25 2.88
N SER A 116 5.27 -20.73 3.51
CA SER A 116 5.33 -21.58 4.69
C SER A 116 4.40 -22.79 4.47
N GLY A 117 4.97 -23.97 4.33
CA GLY A 117 4.19 -25.13 3.89
C GLY A 117 3.63 -24.95 2.48
N SER A 118 2.31 -25.05 2.33
CA SER A 118 1.58 -24.88 1.06
C SER A 118 1.12 -23.44 0.80
N ASP A 119 1.25 -22.55 1.78
CA ASP A 119 0.60 -21.26 1.73
C ASP A 119 1.60 -20.18 1.29
N ASP A 120 1.09 -19.21 0.55
CA ASP A 120 1.82 -18.07 0.03
C ASP A 120 1.62 -16.86 0.94
N ASP A 121 2.72 -16.21 1.36
CA ASP A 121 2.66 -14.95 2.08
C ASP A 121 2.16 -13.82 1.15
N PRO A 122 0.99 -13.21 1.44
CA PRO A 122 0.42 -12.19 0.57
C PRO A 122 1.04 -10.81 0.72
N HIS A 123 1.82 -10.54 1.79
CA HIS A 123 2.21 -9.21 2.24
C HIS A 123 3.41 -8.62 1.48
N ALA A 124 3.44 -8.83 0.16
CA ALA A 124 4.57 -8.44 -0.70
C ALA A 124 4.81 -6.91 -0.74
N TRP A 125 3.81 -6.10 -0.40
CA TRP A 125 3.94 -4.63 -0.28
C TRP A 125 4.85 -4.19 0.87
N GLN A 126 5.21 -5.05 1.81
CA GLN A 126 6.13 -4.74 2.89
C GLN A 126 7.59 -4.59 2.42
N ASP A 127 7.90 -4.91 1.16
CA ASP A 127 9.18 -4.61 0.51
C ASP A 127 8.99 -3.50 -0.55
N PRO A 128 9.49 -2.26 -0.32
CA PRO A 128 9.39 -1.16 -1.28
C PRO A 128 9.95 -1.48 -2.68
N ARG A 129 10.92 -2.40 -2.78
CA ARG A 129 11.45 -2.83 -4.07
C ARG A 129 10.47 -3.70 -4.85
N ILE A 130 9.67 -4.48 -4.16
CA ILE A 130 8.58 -5.23 -4.79
C ILE A 130 7.48 -4.28 -5.23
N VAL A 131 7.16 -3.26 -4.46
CA VAL A 131 6.14 -2.26 -4.82
C VAL A 131 6.47 -1.52 -6.12
N ILE A 132 7.75 -1.42 -6.51
CA ILE A 132 8.12 -0.92 -7.85
C ILE A 132 7.45 -1.74 -8.97
N ARG A 133 7.29 -3.05 -8.78
CA ARG A 133 6.61 -3.92 -9.77
C ARG A 133 5.11 -3.63 -9.80
N TYR A 134 4.48 -3.39 -8.64
CA TYR A 134 3.08 -2.94 -8.55
C TYR A 134 2.89 -1.62 -9.31
N VAL A 135 3.75 -0.62 -9.04
CA VAL A 135 3.73 0.69 -9.70
C VAL A 135 3.82 0.55 -11.22
N ASN A 136 4.75 -0.26 -11.72
CA ASN A 136 4.93 -0.50 -13.15
C ASN A 136 3.68 -1.14 -13.77
N ARG A 137 3.07 -2.12 -13.09
CA ARG A 137 1.86 -2.82 -13.54
C ARG A 137 0.67 -1.88 -13.58
N ILE A 138 0.47 -1.09 -12.52
CA ILE A 138 -0.62 -0.10 -12.46
C ILE A 138 -0.44 0.94 -13.59
N SER A 139 0.77 1.50 -13.76
CA SER A 139 1.06 2.48 -14.80
C SER A 139 0.81 1.94 -16.21
N ALA A 140 1.28 0.73 -16.51
CA ALA A 140 1.06 0.08 -17.80
C ALA A 140 -0.44 -0.17 -18.06
N THR A 141 -1.18 -0.57 -17.03
CA THR A 141 -2.62 -0.81 -17.15
C THR A 141 -3.40 0.48 -17.39
N LEU A 142 -3.11 1.55 -16.65
CA LEU A 142 -3.74 2.86 -16.84
C LEU A 142 -3.42 3.42 -18.24
N ALA A 143 -2.19 3.28 -18.71
CA ALA A 143 -1.78 3.68 -20.06
C ALA A 143 -2.52 2.90 -21.16
N ALA A 144 -2.75 1.60 -20.96
CA ALA A 144 -3.53 0.78 -21.89
C ALA A 144 -5.02 1.17 -21.92
N LEU A 145 -5.59 1.53 -20.76
CA LEU A 145 -6.99 1.98 -20.65
C LEU A 145 -7.18 3.40 -21.18
N ARG A 146 -6.16 4.26 -21.10
CA ARG A 146 -6.21 5.64 -21.58
C ARG A 146 -4.87 6.06 -22.22
N PRO A 147 -4.66 5.69 -23.49
CA PRO A 147 -3.41 5.98 -24.19
C PRO A 147 -3.06 7.48 -24.28
N ALA A 148 -4.08 8.35 -24.31
CA ALA A 148 -3.86 9.81 -24.34
C ALA A 148 -3.14 10.35 -23.09
N ASP A 149 -3.29 9.68 -21.94
CA ASP A 149 -2.66 10.05 -20.66
C ASP A 149 -1.42 9.21 -20.34
N ALA A 150 -0.98 8.32 -21.25
CA ALA A 150 0.12 7.38 -21.00
C ALA A 150 1.41 8.06 -20.54
N ALA A 151 1.76 9.21 -21.13
CA ALA A 151 2.95 9.99 -20.75
C ALA A 151 2.86 10.50 -19.30
N LEU A 152 1.68 10.96 -18.87
CA LEU A 152 1.44 11.41 -17.49
C LEU A 152 1.61 10.25 -16.49
N PHE A 153 1.01 9.10 -16.78
CA PHE A 153 1.14 7.93 -15.92
C PHE A 153 2.60 7.45 -15.82
N ALA A 154 3.33 7.47 -16.92
CA ALA A 154 4.75 7.12 -16.93
C ALA A 154 5.60 8.09 -16.08
N VAL A 155 5.38 9.40 -16.18
CA VAL A 155 6.07 10.42 -15.37
C VAL A 155 5.76 10.24 -13.87
N ASN A 156 4.50 10.03 -13.52
CA ASN A 156 4.09 9.78 -12.14
C ASN A 156 4.70 8.50 -11.59
N ALA A 157 4.68 7.41 -12.36
CA ALA A 157 5.27 6.14 -11.97
C ALA A 157 6.78 6.27 -11.75
N GLU A 158 7.50 6.97 -12.63
CA GLU A 158 8.94 7.19 -12.49
C GLU A 158 9.27 8.04 -11.25
N ARG A 159 8.49 9.09 -10.99
CA ARG A 159 8.62 9.88 -9.77
C ARG A 159 8.44 9.00 -8.53
N TYR A 160 7.39 8.17 -8.50
CA TYR A 160 7.08 7.32 -7.36
C TYR A 160 8.11 6.20 -7.15
N ARG A 161 8.63 5.61 -8.25
CA ARG A 161 9.75 4.64 -8.20
C ARG A 161 11.00 5.23 -7.54
N ARG A 162 11.37 6.49 -7.88
CA ARG A 162 12.50 7.16 -7.22
C ARG A 162 12.27 7.35 -5.72
N GLN A 163 11.04 7.66 -5.32
CA GLN A 163 10.69 7.79 -3.90
C GLN A 163 10.78 6.43 -3.18
N LEU A 164 10.35 5.33 -3.81
CA LEU A 164 10.48 3.97 -3.27
C LEU A 164 11.95 3.55 -3.10
N LEU A 165 12.79 3.85 -4.08
CA LEU A 165 14.23 3.55 -3.98
C LEU A 165 14.92 4.40 -2.89
N ALA A 166 14.54 5.65 -2.73
CA ALA A 166 15.03 6.49 -1.65
C ALA A 166 14.57 5.94 -0.28
N LEU A 167 13.31 5.54 -0.16
CA LEU A 167 12.78 4.90 1.04
C LEU A 167 13.53 3.60 1.39
N ASP A 168 13.77 2.72 0.42
CA ASP A 168 14.56 1.49 0.63
C ASP A 168 15.98 1.82 1.17
N ALA A 169 16.63 2.83 0.58
CA ALA A 169 17.95 3.26 1.03
C ALA A 169 17.93 3.86 2.45
N ASP A 170 16.91 4.64 2.80
CA ASP A 170 16.73 5.20 4.14
C ASP A 170 16.50 4.10 5.18
N ILE A 171 15.66 3.09 4.86
CA ILE A 171 15.41 1.95 5.76
C ILE A 171 16.71 1.17 5.97
N ARG A 172 17.47 0.84 4.91
CA ARG A 172 18.76 0.12 5.03
C ARG A 172 19.73 0.86 5.94
N ARG A 173 19.90 2.17 5.72
CA ARG A 173 20.79 3.01 6.52
C ARG A 173 20.38 3.05 8.00
N ALA A 174 19.09 3.17 8.27
CA ALA A 174 18.59 3.15 9.64
C ALA A 174 18.83 1.79 10.31
N VAL A 175 18.55 0.70 9.61
CA VAL A 175 18.74 -0.67 10.12
C VAL A 175 20.22 -1.01 10.34
N GLU A 176 21.14 -0.46 9.54
CA GLU A 176 22.59 -0.62 9.76
C GLU A 176 23.04 -0.12 11.13
N SER A 177 22.39 0.92 11.68
CA SER A 177 22.68 1.43 13.02
C SER A 177 22.17 0.54 14.15
N LEU A 178 21.29 -0.44 13.84
CA LEU A 178 20.71 -1.36 14.82
C LEU A 178 21.57 -2.63 14.93
N PRO A 179 22.08 -2.98 16.13
CA PRO A 179 22.81 -4.24 16.31
C PRO A 179 22.00 -5.45 15.81
N PRO A 180 22.62 -6.43 15.13
CA PRO A 180 21.90 -7.62 14.61
C PRO A 180 21.10 -8.35 15.70
N ALA A 181 21.61 -8.44 16.92
CA ALA A 181 20.92 -9.06 18.05
C ALA A 181 19.60 -8.35 18.41
N ARG A 182 19.45 -7.04 18.11
CA ARG A 182 18.24 -6.27 18.38
C ARG A 182 17.24 -6.28 17.23
N ARG A 183 17.54 -6.92 16.10
CA ARG A 183 16.64 -7.01 14.93
C ARG A 183 15.62 -8.14 15.08
N ARG A 184 15.02 -8.26 16.28
CA ARG A 184 14.05 -9.31 16.58
C ARG A 184 12.89 -8.76 17.38
N PHE A 185 11.67 -8.90 16.84
CA PHE A 185 10.47 -8.34 17.45
C PHE A 185 9.22 -9.20 17.19
N VAL A 186 8.14 -8.91 17.92
CA VAL A 186 6.82 -9.56 17.81
C VAL A 186 5.81 -8.56 17.27
N THR A 187 4.94 -9.03 16.37
CA THR A 187 3.74 -8.34 15.86
C THR A 187 2.48 -9.14 16.17
N SER A 188 1.31 -8.66 15.76
CA SER A 188 0.02 -9.35 16.00
C SER A 188 -0.14 -10.55 15.08
N HIS A 189 0.12 -10.40 13.77
CA HIS A 189 0.11 -11.47 12.78
C HIS A 189 1.38 -11.42 11.91
N ASP A 190 1.63 -12.45 11.11
CA ASP A 190 2.88 -12.61 10.33
C ASP A 190 2.80 -11.84 8.99
N ALA A 191 2.67 -10.51 9.07
CA ALA A 191 2.57 -9.63 7.90
C ALA A 191 3.91 -9.11 7.38
N PHE A 192 5.00 -9.25 8.13
CA PHE A 192 6.24 -8.54 7.84
C PHE A 192 7.35 -9.43 7.27
N GLY A 193 7.02 -10.61 6.74
CA GLY A 193 7.99 -11.57 6.19
C GLY A 193 8.87 -10.99 5.09
N TYR A 194 8.29 -10.21 4.15
CA TYR A 194 9.05 -9.54 3.08
C TYR A 194 9.96 -8.43 3.62
N PHE A 195 9.50 -7.67 4.62
CA PHE A 195 10.33 -6.68 5.31
C PHE A 195 11.50 -7.34 6.04
N ALA A 196 11.23 -8.44 6.75
CA ALA A 196 12.24 -9.23 7.44
C ALA A 196 13.34 -9.71 6.48
N ARG A 197 12.95 -10.29 5.35
CA ARG A 197 13.86 -10.74 4.30
C ARG A 197 14.67 -9.59 3.70
N ALA A 198 14.05 -8.45 3.44
CA ALA A 198 14.70 -7.31 2.78
C ALA A 198 15.74 -6.62 3.66
N TYR A 199 15.52 -6.59 4.98
CA TYR A 199 16.29 -5.77 5.92
C TYR A 199 16.96 -6.55 7.05
N GLY A 200 16.87 -7.87 7.07
CA GLY A 200 17.58 -8.73 8.02
C GLY A 200 16.98 -8.72 9.43
N PHE A 201 15.67 -8.70 9.52
CA PHE A 201 14.94 -8.88 10.78
C PHE A 201 14.51 -10.33 10.97
N THR A 202 14.26 -10.71 12.23
CA THR A 202 13.50 -11.90 12.63
C THR A 202 12.20 -11.41 13.26
N ILE A 203 11.07 -11.76 12.69
CA ILE A 203 9.76 -11.31 13.15
C ILE A 203 8.96 -12.53 13.56
N LEU A 204 8.27 -12.42 14.67
CA LEU A 204 7.47 -13.47 15.28
C LEU A 204 6.05 -12.95 15.46
N ALA A 205 5.08 -13.80 15.27
CA ALA A 205 3.68 -13.46 15.48
C ALA A 205 2.93 -14.64 16.12
N PRO A 206 1.92 -14.38 16.94
CA PRO A 206 1.05 -15.42 17.48
C PRO A 206 0.05 -15.95 16.44
N GLN A 207 -0.33 -15.14 15.46
CA GLN A 207 -1.19 -15.51 14.32
C GLN A 207 -0.38 -15.72 13.05
N GLY A 208 -0.89 -16.55 12.13
CA GLY A 208 -0.30 -16.77 10.82
C GLY A 208 -0.42 -15.58 9.87
N TRP A 209 -0.40 -15.83 8.57
CA TRP A 209 -0.51 -14.79 7.55
C TRP A 209 -1.92 -14.22 7.40
N SER A 210 -2.95 -14.93 7.85
CA SER A 210 -4.31 -14.43 7.91
C SER A 210 -4.68 -14.09 9.35
N THR A 211 -5.40 -12.99 9.53
CA THR A 211 -6.00 -12.62 10.82
C THR A 211 -7.23 -13.47 11.17
N ASP A 212 -7.74 -14.25 10.21
CA ASP A 212 -8.82 -15.24 10.44
C ASP A 212 -8.30 -16.45 11.24
N ASP A 213 -6.99 -16.68 11.27
CA ASP A 213 -6.36 -17.74 12.03
C ASP A 213 -6.32 -17.39 13.53
N GLU A 214 -6.77 -18.32 14.38
CA GLU A 214 -6.64 -18.16 15.82
C GLU A 214 -5.22 -18.48 16.31
N ALA A 215 -4.71 -17.63 17.21
CA ALA A 215 -3.43 -17.86 17.85
C ALA A 215 -3.48 -19.11 18.76
N SER A 216 -2.58 -20.06 18.54
CA SER A 216 -2.53 -21.22 19.42
C SER A 216 -1.94 -20.88 20.78
N ALA A 217 -2.50 -21.46 21.85
CA ALA A 217 -1.97 -21.29 23.22
C ALA A 217 -0.51 -21.72 23.35
N LYS A 218 -0.07 -22.70 22.54
CA LYS A 218 1.31 -23.18 22.49
C LYS A 218 2.25 -22.11 21.94
N ASP A 219 1.85 -21.43 20.86
CA ASP A 219 2.67 -20.40 20.21
C ASP A 219 2.73 -19.15 21.06
N VAL A 220 1.62 -18.73 21.65
CA VAL A 220 1.57 -17.64 22.64
C VAL A 220 2.52 -17.92 23.81
N ALA A 221 2.47 -19.13 24.41
CA ALA A 221 3.38 -19.49 25.49
C ALA A 221 4.86 -19.53 25.04
N ALA A 222 5.14 -19.91 23.79
CA ALA A 222 6.48 -19.89 23.25
C ALA A 222 7.01 -18.46 23.09
N LEU A 223 6.19 -17.53 22.59
CA LEU A 223 6.54 -16.10 22.49
C LEU A 223 6.82 -15.47 23.85
N ILE A 224 5.98 -15.75 24.85
CA ILE A 224 6.20 -15.26 26.24
C ILE A 224 7.55 -15.75 26.79
N ARG A 225 7.92 -17.02 26.57
CA ARG A 225 9.24 -17.53 26.98
C ARG A 225 10.37 -16.82 26.27
N GLN A 226 10.29 -16.63 24.95
CA GLN A 226 11.33 -15.95 24.18
C GLN A 226 11.53 -14.49 24.62
N LEU A 227 10.47 -13.80 25.01
CA LEU A 227 10.54 -12.46 25.59
C LEU A 227 11.27 -12.49 26.95
N ARG A 228 10.90 -13.40 27.86
CA ARG A 228 11.53 -13.56 29.18
C ARG A 228 13.02 -13.90 29.08
N ASP A 229 13.38 -14.70 28.10
CA ASP A 229 14.77 -15.11 27.83
C ASP A 229 15.60 -14.00 27.15
N GLY A 230 15.02 -12.80 26.92
CA GLY A 230 15.70 -11.68 26.28
C GLY A 230 16.05 -11.91 24.80
N GLN A 231 15.41 -12.87 24.15
CA GLN A 231 15.64 -13.19 22.73
C GLN A 231 14.88 -12.27 21.78
N VAL A 232 13.91 -11.49 22.27
CA VAL A 232 13.08 -10.56 21.53
C VAL A 232 13.13 -9.19 22.17
N HIS A 233 13.32 -8.14 21.37
CA HIS A 233 13.64 -6.80 21.86
C HIS A 233 12.51 -5.78 21.65
N GLY A 234 11.42 -6.15 20.95
CA GLY A 234 10.27 -5.28 20.75
C GLY A 234 9.00 -6.06 20.60
N VAL A 235 7.90 -5.48 21.04
CA VAL A 235 6.54 -5.99 20.84
C VAL A 235 5.71 -4.84 20.26
N PHE A 236 5.02 -5.09 19.16
CA PHE A 236 4.27 -4.05 18.46
C PHE A 236 2.84 -4.50 18.21
N ILE A 237 1.90 -3.59 18.40
CA ILE A 237 0.51 -3.78 18.00
C ILE A 237 0.33 -3.35 16.55
N GLU A 238 -0.70 -3.86 15.88
CA GLU A 238 -1.05 -3.47 14.53
C GLU A 238 -2.35 -2.67 14.50
N ASN A 239 -2.53 -1.88 13.42
CA ASN A 239 -3.70 -1.01 13.30
C ASN A 239 -4.99 -1.74 12.92
N ILE A 240 -4.89 -2.97 12.43
CA ILE A 240 -6.03 -3.76 11.91
C ILE A 240 -6.52 -4.83 12.90
N THR A 241 -5.76 -5.14 13.95
CA THR A 241 -6.07 -6.22 14.89
C THR A 241 -6.43 -5.70 16.28
N ASP A 242 -7.13 -6.53 17.07
CA ASP A 242 -7.35 -6.26 18.48
C ASP A 242 -6.03 -6.36 19.26
N PRO A 243 -5.58 -5.30 19.92
CA PRO A 243 -4.27 -5.28 20.58
C PRO A 243 -4.18 -6.14 21.86
N ARG A 244 -5.28 -6.63 22.40
CA ARG A 244 -5.33 -7.27 23.73
C ARG A 244 -4.40 -8.47 23.85
N LEU A 245 -4.37 -9.35 22.84
CA LEU A 245 -3.51 -10.53 22.85
C LEU A 245 -2.03 -10.14 22.90
N VAL A 246 -1.60 -9.23 22.05
CA VAL A 246 -0.20 -8.77 21.98
C VAL A 246 0.19 -8.01 23.26
N GLN A 247 -0.72 -7.22 23.82
CA GLN A 247 -0.52 -6.55 25.11
C GLN A 247 -0.37 -7.56 26.26
N GLN A 248 -1.14 -8.64 26.27
CA GLN A 248 -1.01 -9.73 27.23
C GLN A 248 0.35 -10.43 27.08
N ILE A 249 0.75 -10.79 25.85
CA ILE A 249 2.05 -11.40 25.56
C ILE A 249 3.19 -10.51 26.07
N ALA A 250 3.12 -9.21 25.82
CA ALA A 250 4.11 -8.26 26.29
C ALA A 250 4.17 -8.21 27.83
N ALA A 251 3.02 -8.07 28.48
CA ALA A 251 2.94 -8.00 29.95
C ALA A 251 3.46 -9.26 30.63
N GLU A 252 3.04 -10.44 30.16
CA GLU A 252 3.51 -11.73 30.69
C GLU A 252 4.97 -12.01 30.34
N GLY A 253 5.46 -11.52 29.21
CA GLY A 253 6.86 -11.61 28.79
C GLY A 253 7.79 -10.63 29.51
N GLY A 254 7.24 -9.67 30.28
CA GLY A 254 8.04 -8.61 30.93
C GLY A 254 8.51 -7.52 29.96
N ALA A 255 7.89 -7.41 28.78
CA ALA A 255 8.21 -6.42 27.76
C ALA A 255 7.19 -5.28 27.74
N ARG A 256 7.57 -4.16 27.11
CA ARG A 256 6.66 -3.04 26.81
C ARG A 256 6.27 -3.07 25.34
N VAL A 257 5.04 -2.62 25.03
CA VAL A 257 4.63 -2.37 23.66
C VAL A 257 5.41 -1.15 23.14
N GLY A 258 6.17 -1.36 22.07
CA GLY A 258 7.04 -0.34 21.48
C GLY A 258 6.31 0.67 20.60
N GLY A 259 5.06 0.37 20.23
CA GLY A 259 4.23 1.25 19.41
C GLY A 259 3.27 0.48 18.51
N ARG A 260 2.63 1.24 17.61
CA ARG A 260 1.71 0.69 16.59
C ARG A 260 2.38 0.68 15.23
N LEU A 261 2.36 -0.46 14.56
CA LEU A 261 2.75 -0.62 13.17
C LEU A 261 1.50 -0.68 12.27
N TYR A 262 1.67 -0.32 11.04
CA TYR A 262 0.67 -0.44 9.98
C TYR A 262 1.10 -1.56 9.05
N SER A 263 0.34 -2.65 9.04
CA SER A 263 0.62 -3.83 8.20
C SER A 263 -0.14 -3.77 6.88
N ASP A 264 -1.48 -3.82 6.92
CA ASP A 264 -2.33 -4.10 5.76
C ASP A 264 -3.26 -2.94 5.41
N ALA A 265 -3.30 -1.92 6.22
CA ALA A 265 -4.11 -0.74 5.97
C ALA A 265 -3.38 0.55 6.29
N LEU A 266 -3.65 1.59 5.51
CA LEU A 266 -3.18 2.94 5.80
C LEU A 266 -4.01 3.57 6.92
N ALA A 267 -3.39 4.52 7.64
CA ALA A 267 -4.07 5.41 8.57
C ALA A 267 -5.01 6.38 7.83
N GLN A 268 -5.84 7.11 8.60
CA GLN A 268 -6.73 8.13 8.07
C GLN A 268 -5.97 9.22 7.28
N PRO A 269 -6.60 9.88 6.31
CA PRO A 269 -5.98 10.95 5.53
C PRO A 269 -5.44 12.05 6.44
N GLY A 270 -4.24 12.55 6.13
CA GLY A 270 -3.55 13.57 6.92
C GLY A 270 -2.74 13.04 8.11
N ALA A 271 -2.92 11.78 8.51
CA ALA A 271 -2.04 11.14 9.48
C ALA A 271 -0.67 10.76 8.86
N PRO A 272 0.39 10.59 9.68
CA PRO A 272 1.72 10.22 9.17
C PRO A 272 1.71 8.95 8.30
N ALA A 273 0.97 7.91 8.68
CA ALA A 273 0.81 6.67 7.92
C ALA A 273 -0.35 6.71 6.90
N GLY A 274 -0.83 7.90 6.50
CA GLY A 274 -1.97 8.07 5.57
C GLY A 274 -1.65 7.80 4.10
N THR A 275 -0.40 7.55 3.73
CA THR A 275 0.06 7.11 2.40
C THR A 275 1.00 5.93 2.56
N TYR A 276 1.24 5.16 1.50
CA TYR A 276 2.17 4.03 1.56
C TYR A 276 3.59 4.46 2.00
N LEU A 277 4.15 5.52 1.41
CA LEU A 277 5.46 6.03 1.81
C LEU A 277 5.46 6.53 3.26
N GLY A 278 4.38 7.17 3.69
CA GLY A 278 4.20 7.62 5.06
C GLY A 278 4.11 6.45 6.04
N MET A 279 3.35 5.41 5.69
CA MET A 279 3.22 4.17 6.46
C MET A 279 4.59 3.53 6.72
N MET A 280 5.37 3.32 5.67
CA MET A 280 6.68 2.68 5.79
C MET A 280 7.67 3.52 6.63
N ARG A 281 7.64 4.86 6.51
CA ARG A 281 8.44 5.75 7.36
C ARG A 281 8.00 5.68 8.82
N HIS A 282 6.69 5.77 9.08
CA HIS A 282 6.13 5.65 10.41
C HIS A 282 6.53 4.32 11.07
N ASN A 283 6.43 3.22 10.33
CA ASN A 283 6.83 1.90 10.82
C ASN A 283 8.32 1.86 11.15
N LEU A 284 9.17 2.40 10.26
CA LEU A 284 10.61 2.50 10.51
C LEU A 284 10.92 3.30 11.79
N ASP A 285 10.34 4.49 11.91
CA ASP A 285 10.58 5.38 13.07
C ASP A 285 10.14 4.70 14.38
N THR A 286 8.97 4.03 14.35
CA THR A 286 8.44 3.29 15.51
C THR A 286 9.34 2.12 15.88
N LEU A 287 9.80 1.33 14.90
CA LEU A 287 10.74 0.23 15.14
C LEU A 287 12.06 0.73 15.72
N MET A 288 12.65 1.75 15.11
CA MET A 288 13.95 2.29 15.54
C MET A 288 13.87 2.89 16.95
N ALA A 289 12.82 3.64 17.27
CA ALA A 289 12.62 4.22 18.60
C ALA A 289 12.53 3.14 19.69
N ALA A 290 11.82 2.04 19.43
CA ALA A 290 11.67 0.96 20.41
C ALA A 290 12.92 0.06 20.50
N LEU A 291 13.51 -0.30 19.36
CA LEU A 291 14.62 -1.27 19.31
C LEU A 291 15.98 -0.66 19.68
N LEU A 292 16.13 0.67 19.62
CA LEU A 292 17.32 1.38 20.11
C LEU A 292 17.22 1.77 21.59
N ALA A 293 16.02 1.72 22.17
CA ALA A 293 15.85 2.01 23.59
C ALA A 293 16.68 1.06 24.45
N PRO A 294 17.25 1.54 25.58
CA PRO A 294 18.10 0.74 26.48
C PRO A 294 17.35 -0.42 27.15
#